data_3d8640c4d68eaae9a7f802519d8ad0b9
#
_entry.id   3d8640c4d68eaae9a7f802519d8ad0b9
#
_cell.length_a   1.000
_cell.length_b   1.000
_cell.length_c   1.000
_cell.angle_alpha   90.00
_cell.angle_beta   90.00
_cell.angle_gamma   90.00
#
_symmetry.space_group_name_H-M   'P 1'
#
loop_
_entity.id
_entity.type
_entity.pdbx_description
1 polymer ?
#
loop_
_entity_poly.entity_id
_entity_poly.type
_entity_poly.pdbx_seq_one_letter_code
_entity_poly.pdbx_strand_id
1 'polypeptide(L)'
;MTYSKQDSTALKLINIGFGNTVSANRVIAIVSPESAPVKRVISDARDRTQLIDATYGRRTRAVMIIDSGHVVLSAIQPETVAQRFIT
;
A
#
# COMPACT_ATOMS: atom_id res chain seq x y z
N MET A 1 31.31 -7.23 4.85
CA MET A 1 30.29 -6.32 5.02
C MET A 1 28.97 -6.89 4.75
N THR A 2 28.30 -7.17 5.76
CA THR A 2 27.05 -7.86 5.63
C THR A 2 25.87 -6.95 5.64
N TYR A 3 26.03 -5.73 6.09
CA TYR A 3 24.85 -4.93 6.22
C TYR A 3 24.38 -4.33 4.91
N SER A 4 25.12 -4.47 3.85
CA SER A 4 24.64 -4.01 2.55
C SER A 4 23.38 -4.74 2.13
N LYS A 5 23.20 -5.98 2.58
CA LYS A 5 21.98 -6.72 2.27
C LYS A 5 20.77 -6.12 2.97
N GLN A 6 20.97 -5.66 4.20
CA GLN A 6 19.91 -5.04 4.94
C GLN A 6 19.48 -3.74 4.28
N ASP A 7 20.45 -3.01 3.77
CA ASP A 7 20.15 -1.77 3.09
C ASP A 7 19.33 -2.02 1.85
N SER A 8 19.67 -3.06 1.09
CA SER A 8 18.90 -3.41 -0.10
C SER A 8 17.47 -3.76 0.26
N THR A 9 17.29 -4.53 1.33
CA THR A 9 15.95 -4.91 1.78
C THR A 9 15.14 -3.68 2.21
N ALA A 10 15.79 -2.78 2.92
CA ALA A 10 15.11 -1.58 3.42
C ALA A 10 14.66 -0.68 2.28
N LEU A 11 15.30 -0.78 1.12
CA LEU A 11 14.99 0.08 -0.01
C LEU A 11 14.11 -0.60 -1.05
N LYS A 12 13.50 -1.74 -0.70
CA LYS A 12 12.65 -2.43 -1.66
C LYS A 12 11.38 -1.61 -1.90
N LEU A 13 11.15 -1.26 -3.15
CA LEU A 13 9.98 -0.51 -3.57
C LEU A 13 9.05 -1.43 -4.34
N ILE A 14 7.77 -1.31 -4.06
CA ILE A 14 6.74 -2.15 -4.66
C ILE A 14 5.89 -1.30 -5.59
N ASN A 15 5.80 -1.70 -6.84
CA ASN A 15 4.97 -1.03 -7.82
C ASN A 15 3.50 -1.32 -7.51
N ILE A 16 2.71 -0.26 -7.39
CA ILE A 16 1.28 -0.38 -7.10
C ILE A 16 0.42 0.22 -8.21
N GLY A 17 1.03 0.44 -9.38
CA GLY A 17 0.31 0.87 -10.56
C GLY A 17 0.47 2.34 -10.87
N PHE A 18 0.37 2.67 -12.14
CA PHE A 18 0.37 4.04 -12.64
C PHE A 18 1.59 4.85 -12.21
N GLY A 19 2.75 4.19 -12.13
CA GLY A 19 3.98 4.88 -11.77
C GLY A 19 4.16 5.11 -10.29
N ASN A 20 3.31 4.54 -9.45
CA ASN A 20 3.38 4.72 -8.01
C ASN A 20 4.04 3.54 -7.33
N THR A 21 4.82 3.81 -6.29
CA THR A 21 5.47 2.77 -5.51
C THR A 21 5.28 3.04 -4.03
N VAL A 22 5.40 1.97 -3.24
CA VAL A 22 5.43 2.08 -1.78
C VAL A 22 6.66 1.36 -1.28
N SER A 23 7.13 1.76 -0.10
CA SER A 23 8.25 1.08 0.54
C SER A 23 7.74 -0.17 1.24
N ALA A 24 8.31 -1.32 0.88
CA ALA A 24 7.81 -2.60 1.35
C ALA A 24 7.81 -2.72 2.87
N ASN A 25 8.83 -2.19 3.51
CA ASN A 25 8.94 -2.35 4.96
C ASN A 25 8.13 -1.32 5.76
N ARG A 26 7.41 -0.44 5.10
CA ARG A 26 6.52 0.51 5.77
C ARG A 26 5.05 0.13 5.67
N VAL A 27 4.74 -0.89 4.87
CA VAL A 27 3.37 -1.36 4.69
C VAL A 27 3.09 -2.45 5.72
N ILE A 28 2.09 -2.24 6.56
CA ILE A 28 1.76 -3.20 7.60
C ILE A 28 0.59 -4.11 7.23
N ALA A 29 -0.21 -3.72 6.25
CA ALA A 29 -1.34 -4.55 5.83
C ALA A 29 -1.74 -4.21 4.41
N ILE A 30 -2.17 -5.23 3.68
CA ILE A 30 -2.77 -5.09 2.36
C ILE A 30 -4.14 -5.75 2.46
N VAL A 31 -5.21 -5.00 2.27
CA VAL A 31 -6.56 -5.50 2.49
C VAL A 31 -7.46 -5.15 1.33
N SER A 32 -8.57 -5.87 1.24
CA SER A 32 -9.60 -5.60 0.25
C SER A 32 -10.51 -4.47 0.71
N PRO A 33 -10.98 -3.61 -0.19
CA PRO A 33 -11.87 -2.51 0.20
C PRO A 33 -13.32 -2.94 0.44
N GLU A 34 -13.62 -4.24 0.37
CA GLU A 34 -15.01 -4.71 0.35
C GLU A 34 -15.70 -4.65 1.70
N SER A 35 -14.97 -4.75 2.79
CA SER A 35 -15.60 -4.83 4.12
C SER A 35 -15.93 -3.46 4.68
N ALA A 36 -16.95 -3.42 5.54
CA ALA A 36 -17.33 -2.16 6.20
C ALA A 36 -16.22 -1.58 7.06
N PRO A 37 -15.48 -2.39 7.84
CA PRO A 37 -14.38 -1.84 8.63
C PRO A 37 -13.30 -1.16 7.77
N VAL A 38 -12.97 -1.75 6.62
CA VAL A 38 -11.96 -1.15 5.74
C VAL A 38 -12.48 0.14 5.13
N LYS A 39 -13.76 0.18 4.76
CA LYS A 39 -14.35 1.41 4.24
C LYS A 39 -14.29 2.53 5.27
N ARG A 40 -14.45 2.20 6.53
CA ARG A 40 -14.35 3.18 7.61
C ARG A 40 -12.91 3.67 7.74
N VAL A 41 -11.93 2.79 7.60
CA VAL A 41 -10.52 3.18 7.66
C VAL A 41 -10.22 4.17 6.54
N ILE A 42 -10.74 3.93 5.35
CA ILE A 42 -10.56 4.84 4.22
C ILE A 42 -11.19 6.19 4.51
N SER A 43 -12.41 6.20 5.00
CA SER A 43 -13.12 7.43 5.31
C SER A 43 -12.40 8.24 6.38
N ASP A 44 -11.93 7.57 7.43
CA ASP A 44 -11.19 8.25 8.50
C ASP A 44 -9.89 8.85 7.99
N ALA A 45 -9.19 8.11 7.12
CA ALA A 45 -7.94 8.61 6.55
C ALA A 45 -8.20 9.83 5.67
N ARG A 46 -9.30 9.81 4.92
CA ARG A 46 -9.67 10.96 4.09
C ARG A 46 -9.91 12.18 4.97
N ASP A 47 -10.61 12.01 6.07
CA ASP A 47 -10.93 13.13 6.97
C ASP A 47 -9.67 13.71 7.61
N ARG A 48 -8.66 12.87 7.84
CA ARG A 48 -7.40 13.32 8.44
C ARG A 48 -6.37 13.72 7.41
N THR A 49 -6.75 13.77 6.13
CA THR A 49 -5.85 14.06 5.02
C THR A 49 -4.64 13.14 4.97
N GLN A 50 -4.87 11.88 5.31
CA GLN A 50 -3.86 10.83 5.26
C GLN A 50 -4.18 9.76 4.20
N LEU A 51 -5.10 10.07 3.30
CA LEU A 51 -5.47 9.15 2.24
C LEU A 51 -4.68 9.49 0.98
N ILE A 52 -4.02 8.49 0.42
CA ILE A 52 -3.27 8.64 -0.83
C ILE A 52 -3.97 7.76 -1.87
N ASP A 53 -4.57 8.40 -2.86
CA ASP A 53 -5.29 7.66 -3.89
C ASP A 53 -4.38 7.47 -5.10
N ALA A 54 -3.89 6.26 -5.29
CA ALA A 54 -3.01 5.92 -6.40
C ALA A 54 -3.74 5.12 -7.48
N THR A 55 -5.08 5.21 -7.52
CA THR A 55 -5.87 4.43 -8.48
C THR A 55 -5.99 5.12 -9.84
N TYR A 56 -5.60 6.38 -9.91
CA TYR A 56 -5.72 7.14 -11.15
C TYR A 56 -7.16 7.13 -11.67
N GLY A 57 -8.13 7.27 -10.77
CA GLY A 57 -9.53 7.28 -11.13
C GLY A 57 -10.14 5.92 -11.41
N ARG A 58 -9.35 4.84 -11.29
CA ARG A 58 -9.86 3.48 -11.48
C ARG A 58 -10.44 2.95 -10.18
N ARG A 59 -11.13 1.83 -10.30
CA ARG A 59 -11.73 1.19 -9.13
C ARG A 59 -10.65 0.77 -8.15
N THR A 60 -10.86 1.05 -6.86
CA THR A 60 -9.97 0.59 -5.81
C THR A 60 -10.09 -0.92 -5.66
N ARG A 61 -8.96 -1.62 -5.77
CA ARG A 61 -8.90 -3.06 -5.62
C ARG A 61 -8.16 -3.47 -4.36
N ALA A 62 -7.19 -2.68 -3.93
CA ALA A 62 -6.39 -2.98 -2.75
C ALA A 62 -6.21 -1.73 -1.92
N VAL A 63 -6.12 -1.92 -0.61
CA VAL A 63 -5.92 -0.84 0.36
C VAL A 63 -4.70 -1.22 1.18
N MET A 64 -3.72 -0.33 1.21
CA MET A 64 -2.49 -0.57 1.98
C MET A 64 -2.45 0.35 3.16
N ILE A 65 -2.16 -0.22 4.32
CA ILE A 65 -2.03 0.53 5.57
C ILE A 65 -0.55 0.72 5.82
N ILE A 66 -0.14 1.97 5.97
CA ILE A 66 1.26 2.32 6.18
C ILE A 66 1.49 2.54 7.68
N ASP A 67 2.69 2.30 8.14
CA ASP A 67 3.01 2.42 9.57
C ASP A 67 2.86 3.85 10.10
N SER A 68 2.81 4.83 9.21
CA SER A 68 2.58 6.23 9.59
C SER A 68 1.11 6.55 9.82
N GLY A 69 0.21 5.61 9.51
CA GLY A 69 -1.22 5.89 9.55
C GLY A 69 -1.79 6.31 8.22
N HIS A 70 -0.96 6.50 7.22
CA HIS A 70 -1.47 6.79 5.89
C HIS A 70 -2.11 5.55 5.29
N VAL A 71 -3.10 5.78 4.44
CA VAL A 71 -3.82 4.72 3.74
C VAL A 71 -3.68 4.97 2.25
N VAL A 72 -3.22 3.96 1.52
CA VAL A 72 -2.95 4.07 0.09
C VAL A 72 -3.92 3.18 -0.66
N LEU A 73 -4.59 3.75 -1.66
CA LEU A 73 -5.53 2.99 -2.51
C LEU A 73 -4.83 2.64 -3.81
N SER A 74 -5.01 1.39 -4.24
CA SER A 74 -4.42 0.90 -5.48
C SER A 74 -5.49 0.25 -6.36
N ALA A 75 -5.32 0.34 -7.67
CA ALA A 75 -6.20 -0.31 -8.62
C ALA A 75 -5.74 -1.74 -8.94
N ILE A 76 -4.67 -2.20 -8.32
CA ILE A 76 -4.13 -3.54 -8.52
C ILE A 76 -4.71 -4.46 -7.48
N GLN A 77 -5.03 -5.69 -7.88
CA GLN A 77 -5.61 -6.68 -6.97
C GLN A 77 -4.69 -6.94 -5.78
N PRO A 78 -5.25 -7.17 -4.58
CA PRO A 78 -4.42 -7.38 -3.39
C PRO A 78 -3.46 -8.54 -3.55
N GLU A 79 -3.90 -9.62 -4.19
CA GLU A 79 -3.03 -10.79 -4.38
C GLU A 79 -1.83 -10.44 -5.24
N THR A 80 -2.03 -9.62 -6.25
CA THR A 80 -0.94 -9.21 -7.12
C THR A 80 0.04 -8.32 -6.38
N VAL A 81 -0.47 -7.38 -5.59
CA VAL A 81 0.40 -6.51 -4.79
C VAL A 81 1.19 -7.35 -3.79
N ALA A 82 0.50 -8.26 -3.09
CA ALA A 82 1.15 -9.10 -2.09
C ALA A 82 2.26 -9.94 -2.72
N GLN A 83 2.01 -10.45 -3.93
CA GLN A 83 3.00 -11.27 -4.62
C GLN A 83 4.28 -10.48 -4.88
N ARG A 84 4.15 -9.20 -5.17
CA ARG A 84 5.31 -8.35 -5.43
C ARG A 84 6.17 -8.13 -4.20
N PHE A 85 5.60 -8.30 -3.00
CA PHE A 85 6.37 -8.16 -1.77
C PHE A 85 7.32 -9.32 -1.56
N ILE A 86 6.97 -10.50 -2.06
CA ILE A 86 7.76 -11.70 -1.83
C ILE A 86 8.63 -12.11 -3.02
N THR A 87 8.63 -11.35 -4.07
CA THR A 87 9.53 -11.57 -5.21
C THR A 87 10.63 -10.52 -5.24
#